data_f804110dc64c15de29667b6ad13c7240
#
_entry.id   f804110dc64c15de29667b6ad13c7240
#
_cell.length_a   1.000
_cell.length_b   1.000
_cell.length_c   1.000
_cell.angle_alpha   90.00
_cell.angle_beta   90.00
_cell.angle_gamma   90.00
#
_symmetry.space_group_name_H-M   'P 1'
#
loop_
_entity.id
_entity.type
_entity.pdbx_description
1 polymer ?
#
loop_
_entity_poly.entity_id
_entity_poly.type
_entity_poly.pdbx_seq_one_letter_code
_entity_poly.pdbx_strand_id
1 'polypeptide(L)'
;METLIWLLPLPPLLGFLLIVLFTHKNNKVSHTIALTGAGLSFLGSMVIFFRAVTTEGLAENPMTSSINWLPTGVTQWLQIGVQVDPLTAVTLFFVAWTILMIFLYSIGYHNYGAKRGVDDRPGLPPHGALVKEKGGHKSHVPSIEPMYARFFALISLFAFAMYLLVVSNNLLTLYIGWEIMGLCSYLLIGFWYGKDSAKKAAIKAFLTTRVGDVFMLLGLAALYTLTGTLNYQDILANHSVLEILATTISPVFGLSWAGLIGLLLFIGTVGKSAQFPLHIWLPDAMEGPTPVSAMIHAATMVSAGVYLAVRIFPLVSAGWEPGMPLTTTMTIMAFIGSFTALSAALIGVAQNDIKRVLAYSTIGQYGYVVVLLGLGGVYGAVGAAMYVLGHAAEKC
;
A
#
# COMPACT_ATOMS: atom_id res chain seq x y z
N MET A 1 -22.53 -8.57 8.16
CA MET A 1 -21.06 -8.42 8.01
C MET A 1 -20.69 -7.84 6.65
N GLU A 2 -21.21 -8.34 5.54
CA GLU A 2 -20.91 -7.84 4.19
C GLU A 2 -21.06 -6.32 4.05
N THR A 3 -22.18 -5.77 4.53
CA THR A 3 -22.41 -4.31 4.53
C THR A 3 -21.30 -3.55 5.27
N LEU A 4 -20.80 -4.08 6.39
CA LEU A 4 -19.73 -3.43 7.15
C LEU A 4 -18.41 -3.43 6.36
N ILE A 5 -18.12 -4.51 5.61
CA ILE A 5 -16.92 -4.61 4.78
C ILE A 5 -16.97 -3.56 3.66
N TRP A 6 -18.12 -3.39 2.99
CA TRP A 6 -18.33 -2.34 2.00
C TRP A 6 -18.21 -0.93 2.55
N LEU A 7 -18.71 -0.73 3.78
CA LEU A 7 -18.66 0.57 4.44
C LEU A 7 -17.25 0.94 4.92
N LEU A 8 -16.34 0.00 5.08
CA LEU A 8 -15.03 0.23 5.69
C LEU A 8 -14.16 1.28 4.98
N PRO A 9 -14.04 1.30 3.64
CA PRO A 9 -13.28 2.32 2.93
C PRO A 9 -13.99 3.69 2.87
N LEU A 10 -15.32 3.74 3.01
CA LEU A 10 -16.10 4.95 2.74
C LEU A 10 -15.84 6.13 3.69
N PRO A 11 -15.67 5.97 5.03
CA PRO A 11 -15.44 7.11 5.92
C PRO A 11 -14.22 7.96 5.55
N PRO A 12 -13.04 7.41 5.22
CA PRO A 12 -11.91 8.21 4.73
C PRO A 12 -12.19 8.88 3.38
N LEU A 13 -12.90 8.21 2.46
CA LEU A 13 -13.29 8.82 1.19
C LEU A 13 -14.23 10.02 1.40
N LEU A 14 -15.24 9.86 2.23
CA LEU A 14 -16.14 10.95 2.60
C LEU A 14 -15.37 12.07 3.29
N GLY A 15 -14.42 11.73 4.16
CA GLY A 15 -13.52 12.70 4.79
C GLY A 15 -12.76 13.52 3.76
N PHE A 16 -12.15 12.88 2.76
CA PHE A 16 -11.49 13.56 1.64
C PHE A 16 -12.44 14.52 0.92
N LEU A 17 -13.61 14.04 0.50
CA LEU A 17 -14.58 14.83 -0.25
C LEU A 17 -15.09 16.03 0.55
N LEU A 18 -15.46 15.83 1.82
CA LEU A 18 -15.94 16.90 2.71
C LEU A 18 -14.86 17.96 2.95
N ILE A 19 -13.61 17.55 3.11
CA ILE A 19 -12.51 18.51 3.32
C ILE A 19 -12.28 19.33 2.04
N VAL A 20 -12.20 18.70 0.89
CA VAL A 20 -11.92 19.37 -0.38
C VAL A 20 -13.05 20.32 -0.77
N LEU A 21 -14.30 19.86 -0.64
CA LEU A 21 -15.45 20.62 -1.14
C LEU A 21 -15.93 21.70 -0.17
N PHE A 22 -15.86 21.48 1.16
CA PHE A 22 -16.54 22.33 2.12
C PHE A 22 -15.65 22.91 3.22
N THR A 23 -14.67 22.16 3.75
CA THR A 23 -13.99 22.57 4.99
C THR A 23 -12.53 22.97 4.82
N HIS A 24 -12.00 23.04 3.59
CA HIS A 24 -10.59 23.35 3.32
C HIS A 24 -10.09 24.67 3.91
N LYS A 25 -10.98 25.61 4.26
CA LYS A 25 -10.64 26.90 4.91
C LYS A 25 -10.56 26.81 6.44
N ASN A 26 -11.07 25.72 7.05
CA ASN A 26 -11.12 25.55 8.49
C ASN A 26 -10.29 24.33 8.93
N ASN A 27 -9.08 24.59 9.40
CA ASN A 27 -8.12 23.55 9.79
C ASN A 27 -8.68 22.62 10.89
N LYS A 28 -9.40 23.18 11.89
CA LYS A 28 -9.99 22.38 12.99
C LYS A 28 -11.03 21.40 12.48
N VAL A 29 -11.96 21.87 11.65
CA VAL A 29 -13.00 21.00 11.09
C VAL A 29 -12.40 19.97 10.17
N SER A 30 -11.41 20.33 9.34
CA SER A 30 -10.76 19.42 8.40
C SER A 30 -10.07 18.24 9.09
N HIS A 31 -9.23 18.49 10.10
CA HIS A 31 -8.59 17.35 10.79
C HIS A 31 -9.59 16.55 11.63
N THR A 32 -10.62 17.18 12.20
CA THR A 32 -11.66 16.45 12.94
C THR A 32 -12.41 15.49 12.02
N ILE A 33 -12.80 15.93 10.82
CA ILE A 33 -13.45 15.07 9.82
C ILE A 33 -12.52 13.91 9.42
N ALA A 34 -11.23 14.21 9.13
CA ALA A 34 -10.25 13.19 8.76
C ALA A 34 -10.06 12.14 9.87
N LEU A 35 -9.90 12.59 11.12
CA LEU A 35 -9.78 11.70 12.29
C LEU A 35 -11.04 10.88 12.54
N THR A 36 -12.21 11.48 12.39
CA THR A 36 -13.48 10.76 12.52
C THR A 36 -13.57 9.65 11.46
N GLY A 37 -13.20 9.96 10.21
CA GLY A 37 -13.16 8.97 9.14
C GLY A 37 -12.18 7.83 9.44
N ALA A 38 -10.95 8.14 9.84
CA ALA A 38 -9.95 7.14 10.23
C ALA A 38 -10.41 6.32 11.46
N GLY A 39 -11.00 6.96 12.46
CA GLY A 39 -11.52 6.29 13.66
C GLY A 39 -12.68 5.33 13.37
N LEU A 40 -13.61 5.71 12.50
CA LEU A 40 -14.71 4.84 12.08
C LEU A 40 -14.20 3.61 11.32
N SER A 41 -13.25 3.80 10.39
CA SER A 41 -12.62 2.66 9.69
C SER A 41 -11.80 1.80 10.64
N PHE A 42 -11.13 2.39 11.63
CA PHE A 42 -10.43 1.64 12.68
C PHE A 42 -11.40 0.75 13.47
N LEU A 43 -12.49 1.31 13.97
CA LEU A 43 -13.50 0.55 14.72
C LEU A 43 -14.11 -0.59 13.86
N GLY A 44 -14.44 -0.27 12.60
CA GLY A 44 -14.92 -1.29 11.64
C GLY A 44 -13.91 -2.41 11.42
N SER A 45 -12.63 -2.08 11.26
CA SER A 45 -11.55 -3.05 11.12
C SER A 45 -11.39 -3.96 12.34
N MET A 46 -11.49 -3.39 13.55
CA MET A 46 -11.44 -4.18 14.79
C MET A 46 -12.62 -5.15 14.89
N VAL A 47 -13.84 -4.70 14.58
CA VAL A 47 -15.02 -5.57 14.56
C VAL A 47 -14.84 -6.71 13.56
N ILE A 48 -14.36 -6.42 12.34
CA ILE A 48 -14.08 -7.42 11.31
C ILE A 48 -13.01 -8.40 11.79
N PHE A 49 -11.92 -7.92 12.37
CA PHE A 49 -10.82 -8.74 12.86
C PHE A 49 -11.30 -9.73 13.95
N PHE A 50 -11.98 -9.24 14.99
CA PHE A 50 -12.48 -10.12 16.06
C PHE A 50 -13.51 -11.13 15.57
N ARG A 51 -14.33 -10.75 14.61
CA ARG A 51 -15.26 -11.71 13.97
C ARG A 51 -14.52 -12.75 13.13
N ALA A 52 -13.51 -12.33 12.39
CA ALA A 52 -12.69 -13.25 11.60
C ALA A 52 -11.97 -14.30 12.47
N VAL A 53 -11.42 -13.88 13.61
CA VAL A 53 -10.74 -14.78 14.57
C VAL A 53 -11.71 -15.80 15.18
N THR A 54 -12.99 -15.43 15.35
CA THR A 54 -14.02 -16.32 15.94
C THR A 54 -14.83 -17.13 14.93
N THR A 55 -14.57 -16.95 13.62
CA THR A 55 -15.28 -17.66 12.54
C THR A 55 -14.45 -18.88 12.11
N GLU A 56 -14.96 -20.08 12.37
CA GLU A 56 -14.35 -21.31 11.89
C GLU A 56 -14.48 -21.44 10.37
N GLY A 57 -13.48 -22.05 9.72
CA GLY A 57 -13.50 -22.31 8.27
C GLY A 57 -13.42 -21.05 7.39
N LEU A 58 -12.96 -19.90 7.93
CA LEU A 58 -12.85 -18.65 7.17
C LEU A 58 -11.86 -18.73 6.01
N ALA A 59 -10.90 -19.65 6.07
CA ALA A 59 -9.94 -19.86 4.98
C ALA A 59 -10.58 -20.53 3.76
N GLU A 60 -11.48 -21.51 4.00
CA GLU A 60 -12.19 -22.21 2.94
C GLU A 60 -13.42 -21.44 2.45
N ASN A 61 -14.10 -20.75 3.36
CA ASN A 61 -15.34 -20.01 3.08
C ASN A 61 -15.22 -18.55 3.54
N PRO A 62 -14.49 -17.71 2.81
CA PRO A 62 -14.33 -16.31 3.16
C PRO A 62 -15.65 -15.55 3.02
N MET A 63 -15.81 -14.50 3.83
CA MET A 63 -16.93 -13.56 3.70
C MET A 63 -16.73 -12.71 2.45
N THR A 64 -17.52 -12.90 1.40
CA THR A 64 -17.36 -12.20 0.13
C THR A 64 -18.69 -11.62 -0.36
N SER A 65 -18.59 -10.47 -1.04
CA SER A 65 -19.71 -9.80 -1.70
C SER A 65 -19.20 -9.05 -2.92
N SER A 66 -19.92 -9.13 -4.04
CA SER A 66 -19.53 -8.48 -5.30
C SER A 66 -20.72 -7.86 -6.01
N ILE A 67 -20.42 -6.83 -6.80
CA ILE A 67 -21.38 -6.12 -7.65
C ILE A 67 -20.86 -6.18 -9.09
N ASN A 68 -21.74 -6.53 -10.04
CA ASN A 68 -21.42 -6.46 -11.46
C ASN A 68 -21.29 -5.00 -11.88
N TRP A 69 -20.14 -4.66 -12.45
CA TRP A 69 -19.81 -3.27 -12.80
C TRP A 69 -19.81 -3.03 -14.31
N LEU A 70 -18.97 -3.73 -15.06
CA LEU A 70 -18.77 -3.50 -16.48
C LEU A 70 -19.01 -4.79 -17.28
N PRO A 71 -19.96 -4.81 -18.23
CA PRO A 71 -20.18 -5.96 -19.09
C PRO A 71 -18.99 -6.11 -20.07
N THR A 72 -18.46 -7.32 -20.18
CA THR A 72 -17.36 -7.68 -21.08
C THR A 72 -17.79 -8.68 -22.15
N GLY A 73 -19.00 -9.21 -22.05
CA GLY A 73 -19.62 -10.14 -22.96
C GLY A 73 -21.12 -10.27 -22.70
N VAL A 74 -21.76 -11.22 -23.35
CA VAL A 74 -23.21 -11.43 -23.19
C VAL A 74 -23.58 -11.85 -21.76
N THR A 75 -22.69 -12.65 -21.13
CA THR A 75 -22.90 -13.17 -19.75
C THR A 75 -21.77 -12.84 -18.79
N GLN A 76 -20.71 -12.21 -19.28
CA GLN A 76 -19.50 -11.91 -18.49
C GLN A 76 -19.49 -10.47 -18.00
N TRP A 77 -19.08 -10.28 -16.74
CA TRP A 77 -19.00 -8.98 -16.09
C TRP A 77 -17.69 -8.84 -15.33
N LEU A 78 -17.05 -7.68 -15.48
CA LEU A 78 -16.06 -7.25 -14.49
C LEU A 78 -16.81 -6.85 -13.22
N GLN A 79 -16.33 -7.33 -12.10
CA GLN A 79 -16.93 -7.12 -10.78
C GLN A 79 -16.07 -6.20 -9.92
N ILE A 80 -16.74 -5.40 -9.09
CA ILE A 80 -16.15 -4.75 -7.94
C ILE A 80 -16.66 -5.50 -6.70
N GLY A 81 -15.78 -5.86 -5.79
CA GLY A 81 -16.20 -6.64 -4.65
C GLY A 81 -15.25 -6.61 -3.49
N VAL A 82 -15.75 -7.09 -2.36
CA VAL A 82 -15.05 -7.12 -1.08
C VAL A 82 -15.02 -8.54 -0.51
N GLN A 83 -13.94 -8.84 0.21
CA GLN A 83 -13.73 -10.14 0.86
C GLN A 83 -13.00 -9.96 2.19
N VAL A 84 -13.33 -10.81 3.14
CA VAL A 84 -12.54 -11.01 4.35
C VAL A 84 -12.20 -12.49 4.46
N ASP A 85 -10.91 -12.76 4.43
CA ASP A 85 -10.27 -14.02 4.73
C ASP A 85 -9.19 -13.79 5.81
N PRO A 86 -8.47 -14.80 6.28
CA PRO A 86 -7.45 -14.63 7.31
C PRO A 86 -6.38 -13.61 6.98
N LEU A 87 -5.91 -13.55 5.71
CA LEU A 87 -4.91 -12.57 5.27
C LEU A 87 -5.46 -11.14 5.33
N THR A 88 -6.69 -10.94 4.84
CA THR A 88 -7.38 -9.65 4.92
C THR A 88 -7.58 -9.21 6.37
N ALA A 89 -8.05 -10.11 7.26
CA ALA A 89 -8.32 -9.78 8.65
C ALA A 89 -7.06 -9.32 9.39
N VAL A 90 -5.96 -10.06 9.24
CA VAL A 90 -4.66 -9.73 9.85
C VAL A 90 -4.13 -8.41 9.29
N THR A 91 -4.23 -8.20 7.97
CA THR A 91 -3.77 -6.97 7.33
C THR A 91 -4.59 -5.76 7.79
N LEU A 92 -5.91 -5.88 7.87
CA LEU A 92 -6.79 -4.82 8.39
C LEU A 92 -6.43 -4.41 9.81
N PHE A 93 -6.09 -5.37 10.67
CA PHE A 93 -5.73 -5.09 12.05
C PHE A 93 -4.55 -4.10 12.14
N PHE A 94 -3.41 -4.41 11.52
CA PHE A 94 -2.25 -3.52 11.65
C PHE A 94 -2.36 -2.24 10.81
N VAL A 95 -2.97 -2.30 9.62
CA VAL A 95 -3.20 -1.11 8.78
C VAL A 95 -4.09 -0.10 9.50
N ALA A 96 -5.15 -0.56 10.19
CA ALA A 96 -6.04 0.33 10.90
C ALA A 96 -5.36 1.05 12.07
N TRP A 97 -4.55 0.34 12.86
CA TRP A 97 -3.77 0.93 13.95
C TRP A 97 -2.77 1.97 13.42
N THR A 98 -1.99 1.61 12.42
CA THR A 98 -0.95 2.49 11.89
C THR A 98 -1.54 3.74 11.26
N ILE A 99 -2.61 3.63 10.48
CA ILE A 99 -3.31 4.78 9.89
C ILE A 99 -3.82 5.72 11.00
N LEU A 100 -4.52 5.20 12.01
CA LEU A 100 -5.06 6.03 13.09
C LEU A 100 -3.95 6.78 13.84
N MET A 101 -2.83 6.11 14.17
CA MET A 101 -1.69 6.74 14.85
C MET A 101 -1.05 7.84 14.01
N ILE A 102 -0.89 7.62 12.70
CA ILE A 102 -0.34 8.62 11.78
C ILE A 102 -1.26 9.85 11.70
N PHE A 103 -2.59 9.67 11.66
CA PHE A 103 -3.53 10.79 11.63
C PHE A 103 -3.45 11.62 12.93
N LEU A 104 -3.39 10.96 14.08
CA LEU A 104 -3.23 11.63 15.38
C LEU A 104 -1.90 12.40 15.45
N TYR A 105 -0.79 11.75 15.09
CA TYR A 105 0.54 12.36 15.07
C TYR A 105 0.61 13.57 14.14
N SER A 106 -0.06 13.53 13.00
CA SER A 106 -0.04 14.59 11.98
C SER A 106 -0.56 15.93 12.50
N ILE A 107 -1.45 15.94 13.49
CA ILE A 107 -1.96 17.19 14.11
C ILE A 107 -0.82 17.95 14.78
N GLY A 108 -0.03 17.26 15.60
CA GLY A 108 1.14 17.83 16.26
C GLY A 108 2.27 18.16 15.30
N TYR A 109 2.57 17.26 14.36
CA TYR A 109 3.63 17.46 13.37
C TYR A 109 3.44 18.73 12.52
N HIS A 110 2.22 19.05 12.13
CA HIS A 110 1.87 20.26 11.38
C HIS A 110 1.58 21.48 12.26
N ASN A 111 1.97 21.44 13.54
CA ASN A 111 1.91 22.54 14.51
C ASN A 111 0.51 23.16 14.60
N TYR A 112 -0.54 22.34 14.70
CA TYR A 112 -1.90 22.85 14.88
C TYR A 112 -2.00 23.75 16.13
N GLY A 113 -2.61 24.93 15.98
CA GLY A 113 -2.70 25.92 17.03
C GLY A 113 -1.55 26.93 17.07
N ALA A 114 -0.47 26.69 16.35
CA ALA A 114 0.62 27.66 16.20
C ALA A 114 0.21 28.86 15.31
N LYS A 115 0.91 29.97 15.46
CA LYS A 115 0.73 31.14 14.60
C LYS A 115 1.25 30.87 13.19
N ARG A 116 0.68 31.54 12.21
CA ARG A 116 1.18 31.55 10.84
C ARG A 116 2.46 32.35 10.75
N GLY A 117 3.49 31.85 10.10
CA GLY A 117 4.70 32.59 9.79
C GLY A 117 4.44 33.63 8.68
N VAL A 118 5.10 34.77 8.75
CA VAL A 118 4.96 35.84 7.75
C VAL A 118 5.49 35.40 6.38
N ASP A 119 6.55 34.60 6.40
CA ASP A 119 7.23 34.11 5.19
C ASP A 119 6.73 32.73 4.72
N ASP A 120 5.75 32.16 5.43
CA ASP A 120 5.18 30.84 5.10
C ASP A 120 4.36 30.93 3.81
N ARG A 121 4.76 30.14 2.81
CA ARG A 121 4.10 30.06 1.49
C ARG A 121 3.56 28.65 1.25
N PRO A 122 2.38 28.54 0.62
CA PRO A 122 1.88 27.25 0.18
C PRO A 122 2.89 26.53 -0.72
N GLY A 123 3.09 25.24 -0.47
CA GLY A 123 4.02 24.42 -1.25
C GLY A 123 5.47 24.44 -0.78
N LEU A 124 5.79 25.15 0.29
CA LEU A 124 7.09 25.12 0.96
C LEU A 124 6.93 24.64 2.42
N PRO A 125 7.96 24.02 2.99
CA PRO A 125 7.96 23.70 4.42
C PRO A 125 7.79 24.98 5.27
N PRO A 126 7.10 24.93 6.42
CA PRO A 126 6.96 26.08 7.30
C PRO A 126 8.32 26.61 7.78
N HIS A 127 8.54 27.91 7.69
CA HIS A 127 9.81 28.56 8.08
C HIS A 127 9.82 28.99 9.56
N GLY A 128 8.66 28.91 10.24
CA GLY A 128 8.49 29.39 11.61
C GLY A 128 7.93 30.79 11.70
N ALA A 129 7.37 31.12 12.86
CA ALA A 129 6.82 32.43 13.19
C ALA A 129 7.74 33.17 14.18
N LEU A 130 7.98 34.47 13.94
CA LEU A 130 8.66 35.34 14.87
C LEU A 130 7.68 35.73 15.98
N VAL A 131 7.97 35.38 17.21
CA VAL A 131 7.18 35.77 18.41
C VAL A 131 8.04 36.66 19.29
N LYS A 132 7.47 37.79 19.74
CA LYS A 132 8.08 38.62 20.78
C LYS A 132 7.83 37.99 22.14
N GLU A 133 8.88 37.64 22.85
CA GLU A 133 8.81 37.19 24.23
C GLU A 133 8.59 38.35 25.21
N LYS A 134 8.12 38.05 26.44
CA LYS A 134 8.05 39.00 27.54
C LYS A 134 9.46 39.44 27.91
N GLY A 135 9.98 40.49 27.31
CA GLY A 135 11.37 40.95 27.46
C GLY A 135 11.92 41.56 26.17
N GLY A 136 11.12 41.56 25.09
CA GLY A 136 11.48 42.23 23.84
C GLY A 136 12.32 41.39 22.87
N HIS A 137 12.84 40.24 23.30
CA HIS A 137 13.55 39.30 22.42
C HIS A 137 12.58 38.66 21.43
N LYS A 138 13.07 38.50 20.17
CA LYS A 138 12.34 37.79 19.12
C LYS A 138 12.86 36.35 19.06
N SER A 139 12.00 35.36 19.29
CA SER A 139 12.31 33.96 19.10
C SER A 139 11.57 33.39 17.90
N HIS A 140 12.23 32.48 17.17
CA HIS A 140 11.59 31.69 16.11
C HIS A 140 10.88 30.50 16.76
N VAL A 141 9.56 30.41 16.55
CA VAL A 141 8.75 29.26 16.98
C VAL A 141 8.19 28.55 15.77
N PRO A 142 7.94 27.25 15.84
CA PRO A 142 7.30 26.51 14.76
C PRO A 142 5.98 27.17 14.33
N SER A 143 5.73 27.29 13.04
CA SER A 143 4.49 27.80 12.48
C SER A 143 3.59 26.69 11.96
N ILE A 144 2.28 26.98 11.83
CA ILE A 144 1.32 26.02 11.29
C ILE A 144 1.57 25.80 9.78
N GLU A 145 1.42 24.56 9.31
CA GLU A 145 1.52 24.23 7.87
C GLU A 145 0.52 25.05 7.04
N PRO A 146 0.96 25.80 6.02
CA PRO A 146 0.08 26.61 5.18
C PRO A 146 -1.01 25.81 4.45
N MET A 147 -0.71 24.55 4.10
CA MET A 147 -1.62 23.66 3.38
C MET A 147 -2.22 22.57 4.29
N TYR A 148 -2.43 22.88 5.57
CA TYR A 148 -2.89 21.94 6.60
C TYR A 148 -4.10 21.10 6.18
N ALA A 149 -5.18 21.74 5.74
CA ALA A 149 -6.40 21.04 5.34
C ALA A 149 -6.17 20.12 4.12
N ARG A 150 -5.36 20.57 3.14
CA ARG A 150 -4.98 19.76 1.97
C ARG A 150 -4.22 18.49 2.38
N PHE A 151 -3.35 18.58 3.39
CA PHE A 151 -2.66 17.42 3.92
C PHE A 151 -3.64 16.37 4.43
N PHE A 152 -4.58 16.76 5.30
CA PHE A 152 -5.58 15.84 5.86
C PHE A 152 -6.53 15.27 4.81
N ALA A 153 -6.86 16.03 3.78
CA ALA A 153 -7.60 15.51 2.63
C ALA A 153 -6.83 14.39 1.93
N LEU A 154 -5.57 14.63 1.56
CA LEU A 154 -4.77 13.67 0.81
C LEU A 154 -4.47 12.39 1.58
N ILE A 155 -4.17 12.46 2.89
CA ILE A 155 -3.98 11.25 3.70
C ILE A 155 -5.29 10.47 3.87
N SER A 156 -6.46 11.16 3.90
CA SER A 156 -7.75 10.48 3.91
C SER A 156 -8.01 9.71 2.62
N LEU A 157 -7.72 10.30 1.45
CA LEU A 157 -7.82 9.58 0.17
C LEU A 157 -6.85 8.39 0.11
N PHE A 158 -5.65 8.54 0.67
CA PHE A 158 -4.67 7.47 0.73
C PHE A 158 -5.16 6.31 1.62
N ALA A 159 -5.74 6.62 2.78
CA ALA A 159 -6.34 5.63 3.66
C ALA A 159 -7.51 4.88 2.98
N PHE A 160 -8.39 5.59 2.27
CA PHE A 160 -9.44 4.97 1.43
C PHE A 160 -8.86 3.96 0.46
N ALA A 161 -7.82 4.35 -0.29
CA ALA A 161 -7.20 3.48 -1.28
C ALA A 161 -6.63 2.20 -0.67
N MET A 162 -5.99 2.30 0.51
CA MET A 162 -5.45 1.13 1.21
C MET A 162 -6.56 0.21 1.73
N TYR A 163 -7.60 0.75 2.37
CA TYR A 163 -8.72 -0.07 2.82
C TYR A 163 -9.41 -0.77 1.66
N LEU A 164 -9.67 -0.06 0.54
CA LEU A 164 -10.26 -0.66 -0.67
C LEU A 164 -9.41 -1.81 -1.21
N LEU A 165 -8.08 -1.62 -1.27
CA LEU A 165 -7.15 -2.63 -1.73
C LEU A 165 -7.19 -3.87 -0.84
N VAL A 166 -7.12 -3.70 0.47
CA VAL A 166 -7.03 -4.82 1.44
C VAL A 166 -8.33 -5.65 1.47
N VAL A 167 -9.50 -4.99 1.40
CA VAL A 167 -10.78 -5.72 1.40
C VAL A 167 -11.21 -6.22 0.03
N SER A 168 -10.43 -6.02 -1.02
CA SER A 168 -10.81 -6.49 -2.36
C SER A 168 -11.01 -8.00 -2.43
N ASN A 169 -12.01 -8.46 -3.21
CA ASN A 169 -12.24 -9.89 -3.49
C ASN A 169 -11.72 -10.32 -4.87
N ASN A 170 -11.18 -9.38 -5.62
CA ASN A 170 -10.68 -9.63 -6.97
C ASN A 170 -9.52 -8.69 -7.29
N LEU A 171 -8.72 -9.10 -8.27
CA LEU A 171 -7.52 -8.36 -8.69
C LEU A 171 -7.85 -7.00 -9.35
N LEU A 172 -9.04 -6.80 -9.92
CA LEU A 172 -9.44 -5.52 -10.48
C LEU A 172 -9.71 -4.48 -9.39
N THR A 173 -10.49 -4.83 -8.37
CA THR A 173 -10.75 -3.94 -7.23
C THR A 173 -9.45 -3.60 -6.49
N LEU A 174 -8.56 -4.60 -6.34
CA LEU A 174 -7.22 -4.39 -5.80
C LEU A 174 -6.46 -3.38 -6.65
N TYR A 175 -6.45 -3.54 -7.98
CA TYR A 175 -5.75 -2.65 -8.91
C TYR A 175 -6.28 -1.21 -8.87
N ILE A 176 -7.60 -1.02 -8.71
CA ILE A 176 -8.19 0.32 -8.54
C ILE A 176 -7.61 1.00 -7.28
N GLY A 177 -7.62 0.31 -6.12
CA GLY A 177 -7.00 0.82 -4.89
C GLY A 177 -5.50 1.10 -5.06
N TRP A 178 -4.80 0.22 -5.75
CA TRP A 178 -3.38 0.32 -6.08
C TRP A 178 -3.03 1.59 -6.88
N GLU A 179 -3.83 1.92 -7.87
CA GLU A 179 -3.64 3.09 -8.71
C GLU A 179 -3.95 4.41 -7.99
N ILE A 180 -5.04 4.45 -7.21
CA ILE A 180 -5.39 5.61 -6.37
C ILE A 180 -4.28 5.85 -5.35
N MET A 181 -3.75 4.79 -4.73
CA MET A 181 -2.63 4.87 -3.80
C MET A 181 -1.36 5.45 -4.47
N GLY A 182 -1.05 5.02 -5.71
CA GLY A 182 0.05 5.56 -6.50
C GLY A 182 -0.09 7.06 -6.74
N LEU A 183 -1.29 7.54 -7.08
CA LEU A 183 -1.60 8.96 -7.23
C LEU A 183 -1.44 9.72 -5.90
N CYS A 184 -1.97 9.18 -4.81
CA CYS A 184 -1.85 9.81 -3.49
C CYS A 184 -0.38 9.94 -3.06
N SER A 185 0.45 8.91 -3.28
CA SER A 185 1.87 8.96 -2.97
C SER A 185 2.59 10.06 -3.75
N TYR A 186 2.30 10.20 -5.04
CA TYR A 186 2.82 11.29 -5.86
C TYR A 186 2.50 12.67 -5.29
N LEU A 187 1.22 12.90 -4.94
CA LEU A 187 0.74 14.18 -4.39
C LEU A 187 1.31 14.47 -3.00
N LEU A 188 1.57 13.44 -2.20
CA LEU A 188 2.08 13.56 -0.83
C LEU A 188 3.61 13.65 -0.78
N ILE A 189 4.36 12.93 -1.62
CA ILE A 189 5.81 13.10 -1.76
C ILE A 189 6.12 14.52 -2.28
N GLY A 190 5.35 14.98 -3.27
CA GLY A 190 5.41 16.32 -3.82
C GLY A 190 4.59 17.34 -3.03
N PHE A 191 4.26 17.10 -1.76
CA PHE A 191 3.42 18.00 -0.97
C PHE A 191 4.00 19.41 -0.93
N TRP A 192 5.28 19.53 -0.70
CA TRP A 192 6.02 20.79 -0.78
C TRP A 192 6.51 21.06 -2.20
N TYR A 193 5.56 21.24 -3.12
CA TYR A 193 5.82 21.40 -4.55
C TYR A 193 6.63 22.65 -4.91
N GLY A 194 6.82 23.59 -4.00
CA GLY A 194 7.75 24.72 -4.15
C GLY A 194 9.22 24.32 -4.03
N LYS A 195 9.52 23.14 -3.46
CA LYS A 195 10.86 22.60 -3.32
C LYS A 195 11.19 21.71 -4.53
N ASP A 196 12.23 22.06 -5.29
CA ASP A 196 12.58 21.33 -6.53
C ASP A 196 12.96 19.86 -6.27
N SER A 197 13.60 19.55 -5.13
CA SER A 197 13.90 18.16 -4.75
C SER A 197 12.63 17.35 -4.53
N ALA A 198 11.60 17.92 -3.89
CA ALA A 198 10.34 17.23 -3.65
C ALA A 198 9.57 16.98 -4.95
N LYS A 199 9.56 17.95 -5.90
CA LYS A 199 8.99 17.73 -7.25
C LYS A 199 9.67 16.58 -7.99
N LYS A 200 11.01 16.59 -8.03
CA LYS A 200 11.79 15.55 -8.70
C LYS A 200 11.58 14.17 -8.05
N ALA A 201 11.55 14.13 -6.72
CA ALA A 201 11.28 12.90 -5.97
C ALA A 201 9.88 12.34 -6.27
N ALA A 202 8.85 13.19 -6.31
CA ALA A 202 7.49 12.79 -6.65
C ALA A 202 7.38 12.21 -8.06
N ILE A 203 7.95 12.91 -9.06
CA ILE A 203 7.96 12.44 -10.46
C ILE A 203 8.70 11.11 -10.56
N LYS A 204 9.87 10.99 -9.93
CA LYS A 204 10.65 9.75 -9.91
C LYS A 204 9.87 8.60 -9.30
N ALA A 205 9.25 8.82 -8.14
CA ALA A 205 8.44 7.81 -7.47
C ALA A 205 7.27 7.34 -8.36
N PHE A 206 6.53 8.29 -8.94
CA PHE A 206 5.39 7.99 -9.79
C PHE A 206 5.80 7.21 -11.04
N LEU A 207 6.79 7.67 -11.79
CA LEU A 207 7.22 7.01 -13.02
C LEU A 207 7.82 5.63 -12.77
N THR A 208 8.64 5.50 -11.72
CA THR A 208 9.26 4.21 -11.38
C THR A 208 8.21 3.16 -10.99
N THR A 209 7.23 3.53 -10.17
CA THR A 209 6.17 2.59 -9.78
C THR A 209 5.25 2.25 -10.95
N ARG A 210 5.00 3.20 -11.86
CA ARG A 210 4.19 2.97 -13.08
C ARG A 210 4.77 1.90 -14.00
N VAL A 211 6.09 1.76 -14.06
CA VAL A 211 6.70 0.64 -14.79
C VAL A 211 6.16 -0.69 -14.26
N GLY A 212 6.16 -0.88 -12.94
CA GLY A 212 5.59 -2.08 -12.31
C GLY A 212 4.09 -2.24 -12.57
N ASP A 213 3.34 -1.13 -12.48
CA ASP A 213 1.88 -1.11 -12.66
C ASP A 213 1.46 -1.54 -14.07
N VAL A 214 2.22 -1.15 -15.12
CA VAL A 214 1.98 -1.57 -16.51
C VAL A 214 2.13 -3.09 -16.66
N PHE A 215 3.21 -3.68 -16.11
CA PHE A 215 3.38 -5.13 -16.15
C PHE A 215 2.28 -5.86 -15.36
N MET A 216 1.89 -5.33 -14.22
CA MET A 216 0.76 -5.86 -13.45
C MET A 216 -0.53 -5.85 -14.27
N LEU A 217 -0.84 -4.75 -14.97
CA LEU A 217 -2.01 -4.65 -15.84
C LEU A 217 -1.98 -5.68 -16.97
N LEU A 218 -0.81 -5.92 -17.59
CA LEU A 218 -0.65 -6.97 -18.59
C LEU A 218 -0.92 -8.37 -18.02
N GLY A 219 -0.44 -8.62 -16.78
CA GLY A 219 -0.74 -9.86 -16.06
C GLY A 219 -2.24 -10.04 -15.79
N LEU A 220 -2.94 -8.98 -15.37
CA LEU A 220 -4.39 -8.97 -15.17
C LEU A 220 -5.14 -9.25 -16.47
N ALA A 221 -4.75 -8.61 -17.58
CA ALA A 221 -5.37 -8.79 -18.88
C ALA A 221 -5.19 -10.24 -19.39
N ALA A 222 -3.97 -10.79 -19.26
CA ALA A 222 -3.70 -12.18 -19.61
C ALA A 222 -4.54 -13.16 -18.77
N LEU A 223 -4.59 -12.95 -17.45
CA LEU A 223 -5.36 -13.78 -16.53
C LEU A 223 -6.85 -13.75 -16.88
N TYR A 224 -7.42 -12.57 -17.11
CA TYR A 224 -8.82 -12.40 -17.49
C TYR A 224 -9.13 -13.06 -18.85
N THR A 225 -8.23 -12.94 -19.82
CA THR A 225 -8.41 -13.55 -21.15
C THR A 225 -8.47 -15.08 -21.06
N LEU A 226 -7.71 -15.67 -20.16
CA LEU A 226 -7.64 -17.13 -20.02
C LEU A 226 -8.76 -17.71 -19.14
N THR A 227 -9.17 -16.97 -18.10
CA THR A 227 -10.09 -17.51 -17.08
C THR A 227 -11.50 -16.89 -17.15
N GLY A 228 -11.66 -15.74 -17.81
CA GLY A 228 -12.93 -14.99 -17.85
C GLY A 228 -13.28 -14.30 -16.52
N THR A 229 -12.46 -14.39 -15.49
CA THR A 229 -12.69 -13.81 -14.16
C THR A 229 -11.41 -13.25 -13.57
N LEU A 230 -11.52 -12.37 -12.56
CA LEU A 230 -10.41 -11.89 -11.74
C LEU A 230 -10.66 -12.11 -10.25
N ASN A 231 -11.70 -12.86 -9.89
CA ASN A 231 -12.06 -13.15 -8.51
C ASN A 231 -11.05 -14.14 -7.88
N TYR A 232 -10.70 -13.91 -6.64
CA TYR A 232 -9.74 -14.76 -5.92
C TYR A 232 -10.25 -16.18 -5.76
N GLN A 233 -11.54 -16.38 -5.42
CA GLN A 233 -12.11 -17.68 -5.20
C GLN A 233 -12.14 -18.52 -6.49
N ASP A 234 -12.42 -17.88 -7.64
CA ASP A 234 -12.51 -18.57 -8.92
C ASP A 234 -11.14 -18.98 -9.45
N ILE A 235 -10.06 -18.30 -9.03
CA ILE A 235 -8.72 -18.50 -9.55
C ILE A 235 -7.79 -19.11 -8.49
N LEU A 236 -7.58 -18.41 -7.36
CA LEU A 236 -6.54 -18.75 -6.39
C LEU A 236 -6.93 -19.88 -5.45
N ALA A 237 -8.21 -20.08 -5.22
CA ALA A 237 -8.75 -21.19 -4.45
C ALA A 237 -9.17 -22.40 -5.32
N ASN A 238 -9.14 -22.26 -6.66
CA ASN A 238 -9.56 -23.29 -7.59
C ASN A 238 -8.37 -24.10 -8.12
N HIS A 239 -8.14 -25.27 -7.55
CA HIS A 239 -7.02 -26.15 -7.92
C HIS A 239 -7.02 -26.51 -9.39
N SER A 240 -8.16 -26.78 -10.02
CA SER A 240 -8.24 -27.17 -11.44
C SER A 240 -7.79 -26.01 -12.35
N VAL A 241 -8.16 -24.78 -12.02
CA VAL A 241 -7.72 -23.58 -12.79
C VAL A 241 -6.20 -23.38 -12.63
N LEU A 242 -5.69 -23.50 -11.40
CA LEU A 242 -4.25 -23.38 -11.15
C LEU A 242 -3.44 -24.46 -11.87
N GLU A 243 -3.92 -25.70 -11.89
CA GLU A 243 -3.28 -26.82 -12.59
C GLU A 243 -3.24 -26.59 -14.10
N ILE A 244 -4.34 -26.14 -14.72
CA ILE A 244 -4.39 -25.80 -16.14
C ILE A 244 -3.40 -24.67 -16.45
N LEU A 245 -3.34 -23.62 -15.65
CA LEU A 245 -2.42 -22.52 -15.84
C LEU A 245 -0.95 -22.94 -15.63
N ALA A 246 -0.69 -23.89 -14.73
CA ALA A 246 0.66 -24.40 -14.45
C ALA A 246 1.17 -25.35 -15.55
N THR A 247 0.29 -26.14 -16.18
CA THR A 247 0.66 -27.14 -17.18
C THR A 247 0.65 -26.59 -18.60
N THR A 248 -0.14 -25.55 -18.89
CA THR A 248 -0.22 -24.95 -20.21
C THR A 248 0.93 -23.97 -20.43
N ILE A 249 1.75 -24.23 -21.47
CA ILE A 249 2.90 -23.40 -21.81
C ILE A 249 2.45 -22.14 -22.56
N SER A 250 2.95 -21.01 -22.14
CA SER A 250 2.74 -19.72 -22.83
C SER A 250 3.71 -19.57 -24.03
N PRO A 251 3.38 -18.75 -25.02
CA PRO A 251 4.29 -18.48 -26.15
C PRO A 251 5.50 -17.62 -25.75
N VAL A 252 5.58 -17.16 -24.49
CA VAL A 252 6.60 -16.23 -24.01
C VAL A 252 7.62 -17.00 -23.18
N PHE A 253 8.86 -17.02 -23.60
CA PHE A 253 10.01 -17.62 -22.91
C PHE A 253 9.85 -19.10 -22.49
N GLY A 254 8.85 -19.82 -23.00
CA GLY A 254 8.57 -21.20 -22.59
C GLY A 254 8.07 -21.36 -21.14
N LEU A 255 7.64 -20.28 -20.52
CA LEU A 255 7.05 -20.29 -19.17
C LEU A 255 5.62 -20.86 -19.24
N SER A 256 5.17 -21.51 -18.16
CA SER A 256 3.74 -21.78 -18.00
C SER A 256 2.95 -20.47 -17.86
N TRP A 257 1.64 -20.48 -18.16
CA TRP A 257 0.82 -19.31 -17.96
C TRP A 257 0.79 -18.86 -16.49
N ALA A 258 0.75 -19.78 -15.54
CA ALA A 258 0.87 -19.46 -14.13
C ALA A 258 2.18 -18.73 -13.81
N GLY A 259 3.30 -19.23 -14.36
CA GLY A 259 4.62 -18.62 -14.20
C GLY A 259 4.72 -17.24 -14.83
N LEU A 260 4.25 -17.06 -16.07
CA LEU A 260 4.27 -15.77 -16.76
C LEU A 260 3.40 -14.73 -16.04
N ILE A 261 2.14 -15.06 -15.75
CA ILE A 261 1.19 -14.14 -15.08
C ILE A 261 1.70 -13.82 -13.67
N GLY A 262 2.15 -14.83 -12.93
CA GLY A 262 2.74 -14.65 -11.60
C GLY A 262 3.94 -13.69 -11.63
N LEU A 263 4.81 -13.79 -12.63
CA LEU A 263 5.94 -12.90 -12.83
C LEU A 263 5.48 -11.46 -13.16
N LEU A 264 4.51 -11.30 -14.06
CA LEU A 264 3.99 -9.99 -14.44
C LEU A 264 3.34 -9.26 -13.24
N LEU A 265 2.55 -9.97 -12.43
CA LEU A 265 1.98 -9.45 -11.20
C LEU A 265 3.06 -9.13 -10.16
N PHE A 266 4.09 -9.98 -10.05
CA PHE A 266 5.21 -9.76 -9.14
C PHE A 266 6.04 -8.51 -9.52
N ILE A 267 6.17 -8.16 -10.80
CA ILE A 267 6.82 -6.89 -11.20
C ILE A 267 6.05 -5.68 -10.64
N GLY A 268 4.73 -5.75 -10.51
CA GLY A 268 3.95 -4.75 -9.75
C GLY A 268 4.40 -4.64 -8.29
N THR A 269 4.59 -5.79 -7.62
CA THR A 269 5.17 -5.84 -6.26
C THR A 269 6.57 -5.21 -6.22
N VAL A 270 7.45 -5.54 -7.18
CA VAL A 270 8.81 -4.95 -7.28
C VAL A 270 8.75 -3.43 -7.32
N GLY A 271 7.79 -2.86 -8.06
CA GLY A 271 7.58 -1.42 -8.16
C GLY A 271 7.14 -0.80 -6.83
N LYS A 272 6.05 -1.27 -6.24
CA LYS A 272 5.47 -0.68 -5.01
C LYS A 272 6.27 -1.01 -3.75
N SER A 273 6.80 -2.22 -3.62
CA SER A 273 7.63 -2.61 -2.48
C SER A 273 9.09 -2.23 -2.62
N ALA A 274 9.42 -1.40 -3.62
CA ALA A 274 10.76 -0.87 -3.86
C ALA A 274 11.83 -1.97 -3.87
N GLN A 275 11.58 -3.07 -4.59
CA GLN A 275 12.55 -4.12 -4.79
C GLN A 275 13.46 -3.82 -5.98
N PHE A 276 14.65 -4.40 -6.02
CA PHE A 276 15.56 -4.25 -7.16
C PHE A 276 14.89 -4.76 -8.47
N PRO A 277 15.02 -4.02 -9.58
CA PRO A 277 15.75 -2.77 -9.78
C PRO A 277 14.94 -1.48 -9.53
N LEU A 278 13.66 -1.56 -9.16
CA LEU A 278 12.76 -0.42 -9.02
C LEU A 278 12.79 0.22 -7.62
N HIS A 279 13.85 0.01 -6.81
CA HIS A 279 13.97 0.50 -5.43
C HIS A 279 14.33 1.98 -5.30
N ILE A 280 14.82 2.59 -6.36
CA ILE A 280 15.50 3.90 -6.36
C ILE A 280 14.61 5.10 -5.97
N TRP A 281 13.29 4.92 -5.96
CA TRP A 281 12.34 6.00 -5.64
C TRP A 281 12.11 6.16 -4.14
N LEU A 282 12.22 5.08 -3.35
CA LEU A 282 11.81 5.08 -1.96
C LEU A 282 12.69 5.97 -1.06
N PRO A 283 14.04 5.99 -1.19
CA PRO A 283 14.87 6.92 -0.43
C PRO A 283 14.62 8.39 -0.76
N ASP A 284 14.27 8.71 -2.02
CA ASP A 284 13.97 10.08 -2.42
C ASP A 284 12.56 10.50 -1.97
N ALA A 285 11.63 9.56 -1.75
CA ALA A 285 10.32 9.83 -1.18
C ALA A 285 10.37 10.47 0.23
N MET A 286 11.54 10.42 0.89
CA MET A 286 11.79 11.09 2.18
C MET A 286 11.73 12.62 2.12
N GLU A 287 11.68 13.21 0.93
CA GLU A 287 11.45 14.65 0.73
C GLU A 287 10.05 15.12 1.16
N GLY A 288 9.09 14.22 1.26
CA GLY A 288 7.77 14.51 1.80
C GLY A 288 7.74 14.70 3.33
N PRO A 289 6.61 15.21 3.87
CA PRO A 289 6.40 15.31 5.32
C PRO A 289 6.59 13.96 6.03
N THR A 290 7.11 13.96 7.26
CA THR A 290 7.41 12.73 7.99
C THR A 290 6.20 11.80 8.17
N PRO A 291 4.97 12.29 8.47
CA PRO A 291 3.81 11.40 8.55
C PRO A 291 3.50 10.68 7.21
N VAL A 292 3.81 11.33 6.07
CA VAL A 292 3.67 10.70 4.74
C VAL A 292 4.69 9.59 4.58
N SER A 293 5.94 9.83 5.01
CA SER A 293 6.98 8.80 4.96
C SER A 293 6.57 7.59 5.80
N ALA A 294 6.10 7.80 7.04
CA ALA A 294 5.59 6.72 7.90
C ALA A 294 4.44 5.96 7.22
N MET A 295 3.48 6.68 6.62
CA MET A 295 2.35 6.06 5.93
C MET A 295 2.78 5.20 4.74
N ILE A 296 3.69 5.68 3.90
CA ILE A 296 4.22 4.93 2.75
C ILE A 296 4.96 3.67 3.20
N HIS A 297 5.83 3.78 4.21
CA HIS A 297 6.76 2.71 4.63
C HIS A 297 6.11 1.65 5.51
N ALA A 298 5.27 2.06 6.47
CA ALA A 298 4.74 1.15 7.48
C ALA A 298 3.40 0.53 7.09
N ALA A 299 2.44 1.39 6.68
CA ALA A 299 1.04 1.01 6.69
C ALA A 299 0.46 0.70 5.30
N THR A 300 1.02 1.27 4.22
CA THR A 300 0.24 1.33 2.98
C THR A 300 1.02 0.91 1.73
N MET A 301 1.77 1.82 1.09
CA MET A 301 2.22 1.60 -0.28
C MET A 301 3.18 0.41 -0.43
N VAL A 302 4.18 0.33 0.43
CA VAL A 302 5.21 -0.72 0.34
C VAL A 302 4.66 -2.06 0.83
N SER A 303 3.80 -2.05 1.85
CA SER A 303 3.11 -3.24 2.35
C SER A 303 2.04 -3.76 1.38
N ALA A 304 1.40 -2.90 0.58
CA ALA A 304 0.46 -3.32 -0.45
C ALA A 304 1.12 -4.19 -1.53
N GLY A 305 2.37 -3.89 -1.92
CA GLY A 305 3.10 -4.74 -2.86
C GLY A 305 3.34 -6.14 -2.31
N VAL A 306 3.74 -6.24 -1.05
CA VAL A 306 3.91 -7.53 -0.39
C VAL A 306 2.57 -8.23 -0.16
N TYR A 307 1.53 -7.48 0.22
CA TYR A 307 0.17 -8.04 0.31
C TYR A 307 -0.25 -8.72 -1.00
N LEU A 308 -0.01 -8.06 -2.15
CA LEU A 308 -0.24 -8.66 -3.46
C LEU A 308 0.59 -9.94 -3.64
N ALA A 309 1.89 -9.92 -3.31
CA ALA A 309 2.77 -11.08 -3.48
C ALA A 309 2.29 -12.29 -2.65
N VAL A 310 1.85 -12.05 -1.40
CA VAL A 310 1.25 -13.12 -0.56
C VAL A 310 -0.08 -13.57 -1.16
N ARG A 311 -0.91 -12.66 -1.64
CA ARG A 311 -2.22 -12.95 -2.23
C ARG A 311 -2.12 -13.83 -3.46
N ILE A 312 -1.17 -13.55 -4.35
CA ILE A 312 -0.97 -14.31 -5.59
C ILE A 312 -0.07 -15.55 -5.42
N PHE A 313 0.39 -15.83 -4.20
CA PHE A 313 1.30 -16.93 -3.94
C PHE A 313 0.79 -18.29 -4.46
N PRO A 314 -0.51 -18.66 -4.33
CA PRO A 314 -1.03 -19.88 -4.92
C PRO A 314 -0.82 -19.97 -6.44
N LEU A 315 -0.90 -18.86 -7.16
CA LEU A 315 -0.63 -18.81 -8.60
C LEU A 315 0.87 -18.95 -8.90
N VAL A 316 1.73 -18.30 -8.12
CA VAL A 316 3.20 -18.34 -8.29
C VAL A 316 3.75 -19.74 -8.01
N SER A 317 3.18 -20.44 -7.01
CA SER A 317 3.57 -21.79 -6.62
C SER A 317 2.77 -22.89 -7.32
N ALA A 318 1.90 -22.56 -8.27
CA ALA A 318 1.08 -23.55 -8.97
C ALA A 318 1.95 -24.60 -9.66
N GLY A 319 1.64 -25.88 -9.41
CA GLY A 319 2.40 -27.04 -9.89
C GLY A 319 3.70 -27.34 -9.13
N TRP A 320 3.97 -26.63 -8.04
CA TRP A 320 5.11 -26.89 -7.15
C TRP A 320 4.67 -27.59 -5.86
N GLU A 321 5.44 -28.59 -5.44
CA GLU A 321 5.29 -29.29 -4.16
C GLU A 321 6.60 -29.26 -3.36
N PRO A 322 6.53 -29.34 -2.01
CA PRO A 322 7.72 -29.44 -1.17
C PRO A 322 8.62 -30.60 -1.57
N GLY A 323 9.89 -30.31 -1.84
CA GLY A 323 10.88 -31.28 -2.33
C GLY A 323 11.11 -31.22 -3.84
N MET A 324 10.29 -30.52 -4.61
CA MET A 324 10.55 -30.24 -6.01
C MET A 324 11.47 -29.02 -6.19
N PRO A 325 12.17 -28.89 -7.34
CA PRO A 325 12.84 -27.65 -7.72
C PRO A 325 11.85 -26.47 -7.75
N LEU A 326 12.28 -25.30 -7.29
CA LEU A 326 11.46 -24.09 -7.32
C LEU A 326 11.02 -23.77 -8.75
N THR A 327 9.79 -23.21 -8.89
CA THR A 327 9.36 -22.69 -10.20
C THR A 327 10.27 -21.53 -10.63
N THR A 328 10.31 -21.23 -11.93
CA THR A 328 11.10 -20.10 -12.44
C THR A 328 10.74 -18.79 -11.76
N THR A 329 9.44 -18.54 -11.53
CA THR A 329 8.96 -17.32 -10.85
C THR A 329 9.39 -17.28 -9.40
N MET A 330 9.29 -18.38 -8.65
CA MET A 330 9.78 -18.48 -7.28
C MET A 330 11.28 -18.25 -7.19
N THR A 331 12.06 -18.81 -8.11
CA THR A 331 13.52 -18.60 -8.20
C THR A 331 13.85 -17.13 -8.44
N ILE A 332 13.14 -16.45 -9.36
CA ILE A 332 13.31 -15.02 -9.62
C ILE A 332 12.96 -14.19 -8.38
N MET A 333 11.86 -14.52 -7.68
CA MET A 333 11.48 -13.87 -6.43
C MET A 333 12.57 -14.02 -5.36
N ALA A 334 13.05 -15.23 -5.12
CA ALA A 334 14.11 -15.50 -4.16
C ALA A 334 15.39 -14.72 -4.48
N PHE A 335 15.79 -14.67 -5.76
CA PHE A 335 16.96 -13.94 -6.22
C PHE A 335 16.79 -12.41 -6.02
N ILE A 336 15.68 -11.83 -6.50
CA ILE A 336 15.41 -10.40 -6.39
C ILE A 336 15.33 -9.99 -4.91
N GLY A 337 14.64 -10.76 -4.06
CA GLY A 337 14.54 -10.49 -2.64
C GLY A 337 15.88 -10.53 -1.94
N SER A 338 16.70 -11.58 -2.19
CA SER A 338 18.03 -11.72 -1.59
C SER A 338 18.97 -10.60 -2.00
N PHE A 339 19.01 -10.29 -3.30
CA PHE A 339 19.81 -9.19 -3.82
C PHE A 339 19.37 -7.83 -3.24
N THR A 340 18.06 -7.61 -3.14
CA THR A 340 17.52 -6.38 -2.54
C THR A 340 17.88 -6.26 -1.07
N ALA A 341 17.71 -7.33 -0.29
CA ALA A 341 18.02 -7.32 1.12
C ALA A 341 19.50 -6.99 1.38
N LEU A 342 20.41 -7.64 0.65
CA LEU A 342 21.84 -7.41 0.77
C LEU A 342 22.24 -6.00 0.32
N SER A 343 21.80 -5.57 -0.86
CA SER A 343 22.18 -4.26 -1.42
C SER A 343 21.62 -3.12 -0.58
N ALA A 344 20.37 -3.22 -0.10
CA ALA A 344 19.76 -2.21 0.76
C ALA A 344 20.48 -2.10 2.12
N ALA A 345 20.90 -3.22 2.72
CA ALA A 345 21.66 -3.20 3.95
C ALA A 345 23.01 -2.47 3.76
N LEU A 346 23.77 -2.80 2.70
CA LEU A 346 25.06 -2.18 2.41
C LEU A 346 24.93 -0.68 2.12
N ILE A 347 23.92 -0.26 1.35
CA ILE A 347 23.69 1.16 1.05
C ILE A 347 23.20 1.90 2.30
N GLY A 348 22.36 1.26 3.13
CA GLY A 348 21.82 1.83 4.35
C GLY A 348 22.90 2.26 5.35
N VAL A 349 23.97 1.46 5.50
CA VAL A 349 25.13 1.79 6.36
C VAL A 349 25.84 3.07 5.92
N ALA A 350 25.84 3.39 4.63
CA ALA A 350 26.50 4.56 4.07
C ALA A 350 25.66 5.85 4.11
N GLN A 351 24.41 5.80 4.64
CA GLN A 351 23.55 6.98 4.70
C GLN A 351 23.82 7.82 5.94
N ASN A 352 23.82 9.16 5.77
CA ASN A 352 23.97 10.14 6.86
C ASN A 352 22.62 10.72 7.32
N ASP A 353 21.54 10.51 6.58
CA ASP A 353 20.18 10.99 6.88
C ASP A 353 19.36 9.84 7.48
N ILE A 354 18.86 10.05 8.71
CA ILE A 354 18.10 9.03 9.45
C ILE A 354 16.86 8.55 8.68
N LYS A 355 16.17 9.43 7.95
CA LYS A 355 15.02 9.05 7.14
C LYS A 355 15.43 8.12 5.99
N ARG A 356 16.58 8.39 5.37
CA ARG A 356 17.13 7.52 4.31
C ARG A 356 17.61 6.18 4.85
N VAL A 357 18.23 6.15 6.04
CA VAL A 357 18.58 4.89 6.74
C VAL A 357 17.32 4.04 6.93
N LEU A 358 16.24 4.65 7.44
CA LEU A 358 14.96 3.98 7.63
C LEU A 358 14.33 3.52 6.30
N ALA A 359 14.51 4.27 5.21
CA ALA A 359 14.04 3.88 3.89
C ALA A 359 14.76 2.63 3.37
N TYR A 360 16.10 2.60 3.42
CA TYR A 360 16.88 1.42 3.03
C TYR A 360 16.62 0.22 3.94
N SER A 361 16.43 0.44 5.25
CA SER A 361 15.98 -0.61 6.15
C SER A 361 14.64 -1.21 5.67
N THR A 362 13.67 -0.39 5.27
CA THR A 362 12.38 -0.87 4.74
C THR A 362 12.56 -1.68 3.47
N ILE A 363 13.39 -1.23 2.52
CA ILE A 363 13.69 -1.96 1.28
C ILE A 363 14.25 -3.36 1.60
N GLY A 364 15.23 -3.42 2.53
CA GLY A 364 15.85 -4.69 2.94
C GLY A 364 14.87 -5.63 3.64
N GLN A 365 14.04 -5.11 4.55
CA GLN A 365 13.04 -5.89 5.28
C GLN A 365 12.02 -6.54 4.34
N TYR A 366 11.50 -5.80 3.36
CA TYR A 366 10.61 -6.39 2.36
C TYR A 366 11.37 -7.31 1.38
N GLY A 367 12.68 -7.13 1.19
CA GLY A 367 13.53 -8.11 0.52
C GLY A 367 13.46 -9.49 1.19
N TYR A 368 13.57 -9.55 2.52
CA TYR A 368 13.41 -10.81 3.27
C TYR A 368 12.03 -11.45 3.06
N VAL A 369 10.96 -10.64 3.07
CA VAL A 369 9.61 -11.16 2.81
C VAL A 369 9.50 -11.79 1.43
N VAL A 370 10.07 -11.13 0.41
CA VAL A 370 10.10 -11.65 -0.97
C VAL A 370 10.92 -12.95 -1.06
N VAL A 371 12.04 -13.05 -0.33
CA VAL A 371 12.81 -14.31 -0.24
C VAL A 371 11.97 -15.43 0.36
N LEU A 372 11.30 -15.17 1.49
CA LEU A 372 10.45 -16.18 2.15
C LEU A 372 9.37 -16.73 1.21
N LEU A 373 8.73 -15.86 0.43
CA LEU A 373 7.76 -16.26 -0.59
C LEU A 373 8.44 -17.03 -1.74
N GLY A 374 9.59 -16.57 -2.20
CA GLY A 374 10.35 -17.22 -3.28
C GLY A 374 10.87 -18.61 -2.91
N LEU A 375 11.18 -18.86 -1.64
CA LEU A 375 11.58 -20.17 -1.15
C LEU A 375 10.40 -21.15 -1.00
N GLY A 376 9.18 -20.65 -0.99
CA GLY A 376 7.96 -21.45 -1.00
C GLY A 376 7.57 -22.04 0.34
N GLY A 377 6.46 -22.81 0.30
CA GLY A 377 5.89 -23.49 1.43
C GLY A 377 5.00 -22.61 2.30
N VAL A 378 4.15 -23.27 3.10
CA VAL A 378 3.22 -22.61 4.01
C VAL A 378 3.97 -21.72 5.03
N TYR A 379 5.09 -22.22 5.55
CA TYR A 379 5.91 -21.47 6.51
C TYR A 379 6.50 -20.17 5.89
N GLY A 380 6.85 -20.19 4.59
CA GLY A 380 7.31 -19.02 3.89
C GLY A 380 6.21 -17.96 3.76
N ALA A 381 5.00 -18.35 3.38
CA ALA A 381 3.87 -17.43 3.24
C ALA A 381 3.39 -16.88 4.59
N VAL A 382 3.27 -17.74 5.63
CA VAL A 382 2.90 -17.31 6.99
C VAL A 382 3.99 -16.43 7.59
N GLY A 383 5.26 -16.82 7.45
CA GLY A 383 6.41 -16.03 7.92
C GLY A 383 6.46 -14.66 7.26
N ALA A 384 6.19 -14.58 5.95
CA ALA A 384 6.08 -13.32 5.20
C ALA A 384 4.99 -12.41 5.78
N ALA A 385 3.79 -12.93 6.02
CA ALA A 385 2.68 -12.17 6.58
C ALA A 385 2.98 -11.67 8.01
N MET A 386 3.53 -12.52 8.87
CA MET A 386 3.91 -12.15 10.24
C MET A 386 5.04 -11.12 10.27
N TYR A 387 5.99 -11.21 9.34
CA TYR A 387 7.09 -10.28 9.24
C TYR A 387 6.62 -8.87 8.87
N VAL A 388 5.65 -8.76 7.95
CA VAL A 388 5.03 -7.46 7.59
C VAL A 388 4.37 -6.81 8.80
N LEU A 389 3.71 -7.59 9.65
CA LEU A 389 3.12 -7.13 10.92
C LEU A 389 4.16 -6.49 11.84
N GLY A 390 5.26 -7.21 12.12
CA GLY A 390 6.35 -6.72 12.97
C GLY A 390 6.96 -5.45 12.40
N HIS A 391 7.24 -5.44 11.10
CA HIS A 391 7.84 -4.29 10.42
C HIS A 391 6.94 -3.04 10.43
N ALA A 392 5.62 -3.21 10.27
CA ALA A 392 4.68 -2.09 10.35
C ALA A 392 4.70 -1.43 11.73
N ALA A 393 4.81 -2.22 12.80
CA ALA A 393 4.92 -1.71 14.17
C ALA A 393 6.26 -0.96 14.42
N GLU A 394 7.37 -1.44 13.84
CA GLU A 394 8.69 -0.81 13.99
C GLU A 394 8.79 0.55 13.28
N LYS A 395 8.04 0.77 12.19
CA LYS A 395 8.19 1.94 11.32
C LYS A 395 7.14 3.04 11.55
N CYS A 396 6.13 2.79 12.38
CA CYS A 396 5.19 3.79 12.85
C CYS A 396 5.69 4.56 14.06
#